data_dfc3cff45314d75cc27e3a986ff469fc
#
_entry.id   dfc3cff45314d75cc27e3a986ff469fc
#
_cell.length_a   1.000
_cell.length_b   1.000
_cell.length_c   1.000
_cell.angle_alpha   90.00
_cell.angle_beta   90.00
_cell.angle_gamma   90.00
#
_symmetry.space_group_name_H-M   'P 1'
#
loop_
_entity.id
_entity.type
_entity.pdbx_description
1 polymer ?
#
loop_
_entity_poly.entity_id
_entity_poly.type
_entity_poly.pdbx_seq_one_letter_code
_entity_poly.pdbx_strand_id
1 'polypeptide(L)'
;MTPDPKFLFFSQKHQEAFSHLRYGISEKKGFIEITGEVGTGKTTICRALLDYLDKGTKTALILNSNLSPNQMLRTIVEELGLKPRRQNKKAILDVLNNFLIEQLPLGNNVVLIIDESQNLNPSMLEQIRMLSNLETEKEKLLQIVLVGQPELRNKLKLPHLRQLRQRIAVRYHINPLDRDESAKYIFHRLRVAGSKGDISFTDKALDGIFAYSGGIPRLINVVCDKALLAGYVMEVRKINRQIIKRSVEEVEGR
;
A
#
# COMPACT_ATOMS: atom_id res chain seq x y z
N MET A 1 10.43 2.60 -10.68
CA MET A 1 10.32 3.78 -9.78
C MET A 1 10.12 3.30 -8.37
N THR A 2 10.98 3.69 -7.46
CA THR A 2 10.84 3.41 -6.03
C THR A 2 9.76 4.33 -5.45
N PRO A 3 8.84 3.84 -4.60
CA PRO A 3 7.84 4.68 -3.96
C PRO A 3 8.52 5.72 -3.05
N ASP A 4 8.44 7.00 -3.43
CA ASP A 4 8.94 8.12 -2.62
C ASP A 4 7.73 8.88 -2.05
N PRO A 5 7.58 8.98 -0.72
CA PRO A 5 6.48 9.68 -0.06
C PRO A 5 6.33 11.14 -0.49
N LYS A 6 7.43 11.81 -0.87
CA LYS A 6 7.40 13.22 -1.36
C LYS A 6 6.54 13.39 -2.60
N PHE A 7 6.44 12.36 -3.44
CA PHE A 7 5.60 12.35 -4.64
C PHE A 7 4.18 11.84 -4.40
N LEU A 8 3.81 11.58 -3.15
CA LEU A 8 2.45 11.14 -2.83
C LEU A 8 1.46 12.27 -3.13
N PHE A 9 0.58 12.00 -4.06
CA PHE A 9 -0.58 12.82 -4.34
C PHE A 9 -1.78 12.28 -3.57
N PHE A 10 -2.21 13.00 -2.55
CA PHE A 10 -3.40 12.63 -1.79
C PHE A 10 -4.65 13.02 -2.58
N SER A 11 -5.09 12.16 -3.53
CA SER A 11 -6.45 12.27 -4.06
C SER A 11 -7.47 12.02 -2.96
N GLN A 12 -8.74 12.35 -3.21
CA GLN A 12 -9.81 12.10 -2.26
C GLN A 12 -9.82 10.62 -1.81
N LYS A 13 -9.68 9.69 -2.75
CA LYS A 13 -9.65 8.24 -2.50
C LYS A 13 -8.45 7.81 -1.64
N HIS A 14 -7.29 8.46 -1.84
CA HIS A 14 -6.11 8.21 -1.01
C HIS A 14 -6.28 8.77 0.40
N GLN A 15 -6.91 9.94 0.56
CA GLN A 15 -7.24 10.52 1.86
C GLN A 15 -8.23 9.64 2.63
N GLU A 16 -9.24 9.10 1.95
CA GLU A 16 -10.19 8.16 2.54
C GLU A 16 -9.49 6.87 2.98
N ALA A 17 -8.66 6.25 2.11
CA ALA A 17 -7.89 5.05 2.45
C ALA A 17 -7.00 5.28 3.67
N PHE A 18 -6.29 6.42 3.71
CA PHE A 18 -5.45 6.81 4.82
C PHE A 18 -6.26 7.01 6.12
N SER A 19 -7.43 7.64 6.02
CA SER A 19 -8.33 7.85 7.15
C SER A 19 -8.88 6.54 7.70
N HIS A 20 -9.22 5.59 6.84
CA HIS A 20 -9.64 4.24 7.24
C HIS A 20 -8.51 3.48 7.96
N LEU A 21 -7.28 3.57 7.47
CA LEU A 21 -6.11 2.97 8.12
C LEU A 21 -5.89 3.58 9.50
N ARG A 22 -5.85 4.91 9.57
CA ARG A 22 -5.66 5.64 10.83
C ARG A 22 -6.73 5.29 11.85
N TYR A 23 -8.00 5.35 11.45
CA TYR A 23 -9.12 4.97 12.29
C TYR A 23 -9.01 3.53 12.81
N GLY A 24 -8.76 2.58 11.91
CA GLY A 24 -8.65 1.17 12.30
C GLY A 24 -7.51 0.90 13.28
N ILE A 25 -6.39 1.62 13.15
CA ILE A 25 -5.23 1.50 14.05
C ILE A 25 -5.49 2.20 15.39
N SER A 26 -5.98 3.44 15.39
CA SER A 26 -6.24 4.19 16.63
C SER A 26 -7.33 3.53 17.48
N GLU A 27 -8.35 2.97 16.85
CA GLU A 27 -9.45 2.29 17.51
C GLU A 27 -9.19 0.80 17.78
N LYS A 28 -7.96 0.34 17.57
CA LYS A 28 -7.53 -1.05 17.83
C LYS A 28 -8.47 -2.09 17.24
N LYS A 29 -8.91 -1.90 15.96
CA LYS A 29 -9.91 -2.75 15.29
C LYS A 29 -9.43 -4.15 14.92
N GLY A 30 -8.18 -4.50 15.17
CA GLY A 30 -7.59 -5.80 14.89
C GLY A 30 -7.21 -5.97 13.43
N PHE A 31 -8.14 -6.33 12.54
CA PHE A 31 -7.85 -6.48 11.12
C PHE A 31 -8.38 -5.35 10.25
N ILE A 32 -7.51 -4.88 9.34
CA ILE A 32 -7.78 -3.87 8.33
C ILE A 32 -7.40 -4.44 6.97
N GLU A 33 -8.25 -4.28 5.96
CA GLU A 33 -8.00 -4.68 4.57
C GLU A 33 -7.97 -3.45 3.66
N ILE A 34 -6.86 -3.25 2.96
CA ILE A 34 -6.72 -2.24 1.91
C ILE A 34 -6.43 -2.94 0.59
N THR A 35 -7.28 -2.74 -0.39
CA THR A 35 -7.08 -3.31 -1.72
C THR A 35 -7.09 -2.23 -2.80
N GLY A 36 -6.61 -2.56 -3.99
CA GLY A 36 -6.63 -1.69 -5.17
C GLY A 36 -5.79 -2.27 -6.29
N GLU A 37 -5.97 -1.78 -7.50
CA GLU A 37 -5.24 -2.23 -8.69
C GLU A 37 -3.72 -2.04 -8.55
N VAL A 38 -2.96 -2.78 -9.35
CA VAL A 38 -1.49 -2.62 -9.42
C VAL A 38 -1.15 -1.18 -9.81
N GLY A 39 -0.28 -0.53 -9.03
CA GLY A 39 0.15 0.84 -9.33
C GLY A 39 -0.78 1.95 -8.85
N THR A 40 -1.83 1.66 -8.07
CA THR A 40 -2.72 2.68 -7.46
C THR A 40 -2.12 3.39 -6.25
N GLY A 41 -0.91 3.05 -5.79
CA GLY A 41 -0.25 3.75 -4.69
C GLY A 41 -0.43 3.13 -3.31
N LYS A 42 -0.91 1.89 -3.20
CA LYS A 42 -1.08 1.17 -1.91
C LYS A 42 0.14 1.20 -1.01
N THR A 43 1.30 0.77 -1.52
CA THR A 43 2.57 0.77 -0.78
C THR A 43 2.99 2.18 -0.36
N THR A 44 2.70 3.19 -1.19
CA THR A 44 3.02 4.60 -0.88
C THR A 44 2.16 5.10 0.28
N ILE A 45 0.88 4.74 0.33
CA ILE A 45 0.00 5.06 1.47
C ILE A 45 0.48 4.37 2.75
N CYS A 46 0.91 3.10 2.67
CA CYS A 46 1.45 2.39 3.82
C CYS A 46 2.70 3.08 4.38
N ARG A 47 3.61 3.55 3.52
CA ARG A 47 4.80 4.31 3.94
C ARG A 47 4.42 5.65 4.57
N ALA A 48 3.50 6.40 3.95
CA ALA A 48 3.00 7.64 4.52
C ALA A 48 2.32 7.42 5.88
N LEU A 49 1.65 6.28 6.07
CA LEU A 49 1.09 5.89 7.35
C LEU A 49 2.19 5.64 8.39
N LEU A 50 3.26 4.92 8.05
CA LEU A 50 4.38 4.68 8.96
C LEU A 50 5.06 5.99 9.39
N ASP A 51 5.20 6.96 8.47
CA ASP A 51 5.75 8.28 8.78
C ASP A 51 4.82 9.11 9.67
N TYR A 52 3.51 8.83 9.63
CA TYR A 52 2.49 9.53 10.43
C TYR A 52 2.33 8.96 11.84
N LEU A 53 2.55 7.64 12.00
CA LEU A 53 2.37 6.97 13.28
C LEU A 53 3.36 7.53 14.32
N ASP A 54 2.89 7.69 15.53
CA ASP A 54 3.70 8.22 16.63
C ASP A 54 4.81 7.24 17.07
N LYS A 55 5.75 7.75 17.87
CA LYS A 55 6.86 6.94 18.40
C LYS A 55 6.41 5.84 19.37
N GLY A 56 5.20 5.92 19.90
CA GLY A 56 4.58 4.90 20.74
C GLY A 56 4.08 3.70 19.95
N THR A 57 3.88 3.85 18.62
CA THR A 57 3.44 2.76 17.76
C THR A 57 4.65 1.93 17.29
N LYS A 58 4.66 0.65 17.62
CA LYS A 58 5.66 -0.32 17.14
C LYS A 58 5.15 -0.93 15.84
N THR A 59 5.97 -0.93 14.80
CA THR A 59 5.56 -1.36 13.46
C THR A 59 6.44 -2.47 12.92
N ALA A 60 5.82 -3.45 12.26
CA ALA A 60 6.49 -4.43 11.42
C ALA A 60 5.93 -4.31 9.99
N LEU A 61 6.79 -4.14 8.99
CA LEU A 61 6.40 -4.02 7.59
C LEU A 61 6.96 -5.17 6.77
N ILE A 62 6.07 -6.04 6.31
CA ILE A 62 6.42 -7.18 5.45
C ILE A 62 6.10 -6.81 4.00
N LEU A 63 7.14 -6.57 3.20
CA LEU A 63 7.02 -6.25 1.77
C LEU A 63 7.03 -7.49 0.87
N ASN A 64 7.70 -8.55 1.32
CA ASN A 64 7.76 -9.81 0.59
C ASN A 64 6.89 -10.84 1.29
N SER A 65 5.74 -11.11 0.75
CA SER A 65 4.76 -12.07 1.27
C SER A 65 4.94 -13.51 0.74
N ASN A 66 5.94 -13.74 -0.12
CA ASN A 66 6.24 -15.09 -0.63
C ASN A 66 7.19 -15.86 0.32
N LEU A 67 6.73 -16.07 1.54
CA LEU A 67 7.47 -16.72 2.63
C LEU A 67 6.74 -17.98 3.07
N SER A 68 7.47 -18.91 3.68
CA SER A 68 6.85 -19.99 4.42
C SER A 68 6.25 -19.46 5.75
N PRO A 69 5.28 -20.16 6.37
CA PRO A 69 4.69 -19.74 7.64
C PRO A 69 5.71 -19.46 8.76
N ASN A 70 6.76 -20.29 8.87
CA ASN A 70 7.82 -20.07 9.86
C ASN A 70 8.70 -18.88 9.52
N GLN A 71 9.01 -18.66 8.23
CA GLN A 71 9.75 -17.47 7.79
C GLN A 71 8.96 -16.21 8.08
N MET A 72 7.66 -16.20 7.82
CA MET A 72 6.79 -15.05 8.12
C MET A 72 6.86 -14.68 9.60
N LEU A 73 6.73 -15.64 10.52
CA LEU A 73 6.82 -15.39 11.96
C LEU A 73 8.18 -14.82 12.35
N ARG A 74 9.28 -15.36 11.78
CA ARG A 74 10.63 -14.84 12.02
C ARG A 74 10.76 -13.40 11.54
N THR A 75 10.32 -13.12 10.32
CA THR A 75 10.38 -11.76 9.78
C THR A 75 9.59 -10.77 10.63
N ILE A 76 8.39 -11.17 11.12
CA ILE A 76 7.59 -10.32 12.02
C ILE A 76 8.38 -9.95 13.29
N VAL A 77 9.00 -10.92 13.96
CA VAL A 77 9.74 -10.65 15.21
C VAL A 77 11.02 -9.89 14.94
N GLU A 78 11.71 -10.13 13.82
CA GLU A 78 12.90 -9.40 13.40
C GLU A 78 12.58 -7.93 13.09
N GLU A 79 11.49 -7.65 12.37
CA GLU A 79 11.00 -6.29 12.08
C GLU A 79 10.62 -5.53 13.37
N LEU A 80 10.13 -6.23 14.39
CA LEU A 80 9.86 -5.65 15.71
C LEU A 80 11.14 -5.50 16.57
N GLY A 81 12.31 -5.87 16.06
CA GLY A 81 13.58 -5.81 16.77
C GLY A 81 13.77 -6.92 17.82
N LEU A 82 12.98 -7.99 17.76
CA LEU A 82 12.99 -9.07 18.74
C LEU A 82 13.96 -10.18 18.32
N LYS A 83 14.59 -10.81 19.32
CA LYS A 83 15.58 -11.90 19.10
C LYS A 83 15.16 -13.13 19.92
N PRO A 84 14.46 -14.10 19.33
CA PRO A 84 14.09 -15.33 20.03
C PRO A 84 15.34 -16.16 20.31
N ARG A 85 15.45 -16.70 21.53
CA ARG A 85 16.59 -17.57 21.94
C ARG A 85 16.66 -18.87 21.15
N ARG A 86 15.51 -19.37 20.67
CA ARG A 86 15.37 -20.58 19.83
C ARG A 86 14.57 -20.25 18.61
N GLN A 87 14.91 -20.88 17.48
CA GLN A 87 14.27 -20.62 16.17
C GLN A 87 13.04 -21.53 15.90
N ASN A 88 12.47 -22.16 16.94
CA ASN A 88 11.26 -22.94 16.77
C ASN A 88 9.99 -22.05 16.92
N LYS A 89 8.90 -22.50 16.33
CA LYS A 89 7.64 -21.76 16.27
C LYS A 89 7.14 -21.31 17.66
N LYS A 90 7.25 -22.20 18.66
CA LYS A 90 6.79 -21.90 20.03
C LYS A 90 7.59 -20.73 20.62
N ALA A 91 8.93 -20.80 20.58
CA ALA A 91 9.78 -19.76 21.15
C ALA A 91 9.56 -18.41 20.45
N ILE A 92 9.31 -18.39 19.14
CA ILE A 92 9.01 -17.16 18.39
C ILE A 92 7.68 -16.56 18.86
N LEU A 93 6.62 -17.39 19.00
CA LEU A 93 5.32 -16.93 19.46
C LEU A 93 5.37 -16.47 20.92
N ASP A 94 6.12 -17.15 21.80
CA ASP A 94 6.28 -16.76 23.21
C ASP A 94 6.97 -15.39 23.31
N VAL A 95 8.02 -15.14 22.52
CA VAL A 95 8.71 -13.82 22.48
C VAL A 95 7.77 -12.74 21.95
N LEU A 96 7.03 -13.01 20.88
CA LEU A 96 6.07 -12.04 20.33
C LEU A 96 4.97 -11.74 21.38
N ASN A 97 4.39 -12.74 22.00
CA ASN A 97 3.33 -12.57 23.00
C ASN A 97 3.82 -11.74 24.20
N ASN A 98 4.99 -12.06 24.74
CA ASN A 98 5.58 -11.30 25.85
C ASN A 98 5.80 -9.84 25.47
N PHE A 99 6.37 -9.59 24.27
CA PHE A 99 6.55 -8.22 23.77
C PHE A 99 5.21 -7.48 23.67
N LEU A 100 4.17 -8.10 23.11
CA LEU A 100 2.86 -7.45 23.00
C LEU A 100 2.26 -7.10 24.37
N ILE A 101 2.41 -7.99 25.35
CA ILE A 101 1.96 -7.75 26.74
C ILE A 101 2.77 -6.61 27.38
N GLU A 102 4.07 -6.52 27.13
CA GLU A 102 4.94 -5.44 27.64
C GLU A 102 4.58 -4.07 27.03
N GLN A 103 4.06 -4.01 25.79
CA GLN A 103 3.63 -2.76 25.18
C GLN A 103 2.32 -2.21 25.77
N LEU A 104 1.48 -3.05 26.33
CA LEU A 104 0.15 -2.68 26.81
C LEU A 104 0.18 -1.63 27.94
N PRO A 105 0.92 -1.82 29.06
CA PRO A 105 0.99 -0.83 30.13
C PRO A 105 1.70 0.46 29.71
N LEU A 106 2.47 0.44 28.63
CA LEU A 106 3.11 1.61 28.04
C LEU A 106 2.15 2.44 27.18
N GLY A 107 0.94 1.95 26.94
CA GLY A 107 -0.03 2.56 26.02
C GLY A 107 0.37 2.45 24.55
N ASN A 108 1.42 1.70 24.23
CA ASN A 108 1.91 1.56 22.87
C ASN A 108 0.98 0.67 22.04
N ASN A 109 0.84 1.02 20.76
CA ASN A 109 0.15 0.18 19.78
C ASN A 109 1.17 -0.65 19.00
N VAL A 110 0.80 -1.85 18.56
CA VAL A 110 1.65 -2.70 17.71
C VAL A 110 0.92 -2.99 16.42
N VAL A 111 1.54 -2.67 15.28
CA VAL A 111 0.93 -2.74 13.95
C VAL A 111 1.80 -3.60 13.04
N LEU A 112 1.22 -4.66 12.50
CA LEU A 112 1.79 -5.50 11.45
C LEU A 112 1.17 -5.12 10.11
N ILE A 113 1.96 -4.63 9.18
CA ILE A 113 1.53 -4.34 7.81
C ILE A 113 2.11 -5.40 6.89
N ILE A 114 1.26 -6.07 6.12
CA ILE A 114 1.67 -7.08 5.14
C ILE A 114 1.25 -6.57 3.77
N ASP A 115 2.22 -6.16 2.97
CA ASP A 115 1.99 -5.75 1.57
C ASP A 115 1.97 -6.97 0.65
N GLU A 116 1.41 -6.81 -0.55
CA GLU A 116 1.23 -7.87 -1.54
C GLU A 116 0.54 -9.12 -0.96
N SER A 117 -0.41 -8.93 -0.03
CA SER A 117 -1.09 -10.01 0.72
C SER A 117 -1.87 -10.98 -0.16
N GLN A 118 -2.16 -10.65 -1.43
CA GLN A 118 -2.74 -11.62 -2.38
C GLN A 118 -1.81 -12.82 -2.63
N ASN A 119 -0.49 -12.68 -2.39
CA ASN A 119 0.47 -13.77 -2.54
C ASN A 119 0.46 -14.76 -1.37
N LEU A 120 -0.11 -14.38 -0.21
CA LEU A 120 -0.25 -15.27 0.92
C LEU A 120 -1.12 -16.48 0.57
N ASN A 121 -0.63 -17.68 0.85
CA ASN A 121 -1.44 -18.87 0.71
C ASN A 121 -2.46 -19.01 1.87
N PRO A 122 -3.49 -19.86 1.75
CA PRO A 122 -4.51 -19.98 2.78
C PRO A 122 -3.98 -20.38 4.16
N SER A 123 -2.94 -21.20 4.23
CA SER A 123 -2.35 -21.63 5.51
C SER A 123 -1.62 -20.46 6.21
N MET A 124 -1.02 -19.55 5.45
CA MET A 124 -0.42 -18.34 5.98
C MET A 124 -1.47 -17.35 6.47
N LEU A 125 -2.54 -17.14 5.72
CA LEU A 125 -3.66 -16.31 6.16
C LEU A 125 -4.28 -16.84 7.44
N GLU A 126 -4.39 -18.15 7.58
CA GLU A 126 -4.87 -18.77 8.81
C GLU A 126 -3.89 -18.57 9.98
N GLN A 127 -2.58 -18.68 9.73
CA GLN A 127 -1.58 -18.39 10.75
C GLN A 127 -1.62 -16.92 11.19
N ILE A 128 -1.77 -15.98 10.26
CA ILE A 128 -1.95 -14.56 10.58
C ILE A 128 -3.24 -14.34 11.39
N ARG A 129 -4.32 -15.06 11.07
CA ARG A 129 -5.55 -15.06 11.88
C ARG A 129 -5.28 -15.53 13.31
N MET A 130 -4.46 -16.56 13.48
CA MET A 130 -4.08 -17.05 14.82
C MET A 130 -3.27 -16.02 15.62
N LEU A 131 -2.45 -15.21 14.97
CA LEU A 131 -1.74 -14.10 15.65
C LEU A 131 -2.71 -13.07 16.24
N SER A 132 -3.86 -12.85 15.62
CA SER A 132 -4.88 -11.93 16.14
C SER A 132 -5.60 -12.46 17.40
N ASN A 133 -5.38 -13.72 17.80
CA ASN A 133 -5.84 -14.25 19.07
C ASN A 133 -4.94 -13.81 20.24
N LEU A 134 -3.83 -13.14 19.97
CA LEU A 134 -3.01 -12.47 20.97
C LEU A 134 -3.78 -11.23 21.43
N GLU A 135 -4.64 -11.41 22.42
CA GLU A 135 -5.53 -10.40 22.96
C GLU A 135 -5.68 -10.57 24.47
N THR A 136 -6.03 -9.52 25.16
CA THR A 136 -6.52 -9.59 26.54
C THR A 136 -8.05 -9.66 26.50
N GLU A 137 -8.68 -9.80 27.66
CA GLU A 137 -10.15 -9.73 27.76
C GLU A 137 -10.74 -8.40 27.25
N LYS A 138 -9.95 -7.34 27.20
CA LYS A 138 -10.40 -5.97 26.88
C LYS A 138 -9.89 -5.44 25.56
N GLU A 139 -8.71 -5.86 25.09
CA GLU A 139 -8.03 -5.19 23.98
C GLU A 139 -7.32 -6.18 23.04
N LYS A 140 -7.29 -5.82 21.75
CA LYS A 140 -6.44 -6.45 20.73
C LYS A 140 -5.02 -5.94 20.88
N LEU A 141 -4.06 -6.83 21.14
CA LEU A 141 -2.66 -6.47 21.31
C LEU A 141 -1.94 -6.17 20.00
N LEU A 142 -2.44 -6.71 18.88
CA LEU A 142 -1.82 -6.60 17.56
C LEU A 142 -2.85 -6.14 16.53
N GLN A 143 -2.54 -5.06 15.82
CA GLN A 143 -3.29 -4.59 14.68
C GLN A 143 -2.66 -5.15 13.40
N ILE A 144 -3.45 -5.72 12.50
CA ILE A 144 -2.95 -6.37 11.29
C ILE A 144 -3.57 -5.69 10.07
N VAL A 145 -2.73 -5.10 9.23
CA VAL A 145 -3.13 -4.46 7.98
C VAL A 145 -2.73 -5.36 6.82
N LEU A 146 -3.73 -5.88 6.12
CA LEU A 146 -3.55 -6.65 4.88
C LEU A 146 -3.69 -5.71 3.69
N VAL A 147 -2.62 -5.52 2.95
CA VAL A 147 -2.60 -4.67 1.76
C VAL A 147 -2.38 -5.55 0.54
N GLY A 148 -3.22 -5.40 -0.49
CA GLY A 148 -3.11 -6.27 -1.65
C GLY A 148 -3.88 -5.82 -2.87
N GLN A 149 -3.81 -6.64 -3.91
CA GLN A 149 -4.55 -6.47 -5.16
C GLN A 149 -5.99 -6.99 -4.99
N PRO A 150 -6.91 -6.75 -5.95
CA PRO A 150 -8.30 -7.21 -5.87
C PRO A 150 -8.44 -8.72 -5.64
N GLU A 151 -7.44 -9.51 -6.05
CA GLU A 151 -7.37 -10.96 -5.84
C GLU A 151 -7.39 -11.33 -4.35
N LEU A 152 -6.86 -10.48 -3.47
CA LEU A 152 -6.95 -10.67 -2.02
C LEU A 152 -8.42 -10.75 -1.58
N ARG A 153 -9.28 -9.85 -2.07
CA ARG A 153 -10.72 -9.85 -1.75
C ARG A 153 -11.40 -11.15 -2.19
N ASN A 154 -11.04 -11.64 -3.38
CA ASN A 154 -11.58 -12.90 -3.89
C ASN A 154 -11.09 -14.09 -3.05
N LYS A 155 -9.81 -14.10 -2.68
CA LYS A 155 -9.22 -15.12 -1.80
C LYS A 155 -9.92 -15.14 -0.43
N LEU A 156 -10.15 -13.99 0.19
CA LEU A 156 -10.83 -13.88 1.48
C LEU A 156 -12.31 -14.32 1.46
N LYS A 157 -12.94 -14.44 0.27
CA LYS A 157 -14.31 -14.99 0.13
C LYS A 157 -14.34 -16.52 0.20
N LEU A 158 -13.20 -17.19 0.11
CA LEU A 158 -13.15 -18.67 0.16
C LEU A 158 -13.73 -19.20 1.49
N PRO A 159 -14.48 -20.31 1.46
CA PRO A 159 -15.19 -20.83 2.64
C PRO A 159 -14.29 -21.06 3.86
N HIS A 160 -13.09 -21.59 3.65
CA HIS A 160 -12.14 -21.88 4.73
C HIS A 160 -11.50 -20.63 5.35
N LEU A 161 -11.61 -19.44 4.71
CA LEU A 161 -11.15 -18.15 5.25
C LEU A 161 -12.29 -17.32 5.87
N ARG A 162 -13.49 -17.91 6.02
CA ARG A 162 -14.67 -17.22 6.59
C ARG A 162 -14.38 -16.58 7.95
N GLN A 163 -13.64 -17.27 8.82
CA GLN A 163 -13.32 -16.76 10.16
C GLN A 163 -12.40 -15.55 10.11
N LEU A 164 -11.37 -15.55 9.24
CA LEU A 164 -10.53 -14.39 9.01
C LEU A 164 -11.35 -13.21 8.46
N ARG A 165 -12.17 -13.48 7.45
CA ARG A 165 -13.04 -12.46 6.82
C ARG A 165 -13.97 -11.79 7.83
N GLN A 166 -14.50 -12.53 8.82
CA GLN A 166 -15.36 -11.98 9.86
C GLN A 166 -14.62 -11.08 10.87
N ARG A 167 -13.30 -11.24 11.00
CA ARG A 167 -12.45 -10.42 11.88
C ARG A 167 -11.99 -9.10 11.24
N ILE A 168 -12.13 -8.97 9.91
CA ILE A 168 -11.76 -7.73 9.21
C ILE A 168 -12.84 -6.68 9.49
N ALA A 169 -12.52 -5.73 10.36
CA ALA A 169 -13.43 -4.69 10.79
C ALA A 169 -13.45 -3.48 9.85
N VAL A 170 -12.33 -3.19 9.20
CA VAL A 170 -12.18 -2.05 8.28
C VAL A 170 -11.76 -2.59 6.91
N ARG A 171 -12.49 -2.15 5.86
CA ARG A 171 -12.17 -2.49 4.47
C ARG A 171 -12.27 -1.25 3.62
N TYR A 172 -11.26 -1.05 2.80
CA TYR A 172 -11.28 0.00 1.80
C TYR A 172 -10.66 -0.48 0.49
N HIS A 173 -11.22 -0.02 -0.63
CA HIS A 173 -10.69 -0.31 -1.96
C HIS A 173 -10.29 0.99 -2.64
N ILE A 174 -9.01 1.12 -2.95
CA ILE A 174 -8.46 2.29 -3.64
C ILE A 174 -8.76 2.14 -5.13
N ASN A 175 -9.73 2.90 -5.60
CA ASN A 175 -10.04 2.99 -7.02
C ASN A 175 -8.97 3.83 -7.74
N PRO A 176 -8.75 3.62 -9.05
CA PRO A 176 -7.93 4.51 -9.87
C PRO A 176 -8.41 5.97 -9.79
N LEU A 177 -7.53 6.89 -10.12
CA LEU A 177 -7.83 8.32 -10.24
C LEU A 177 -8.87 8.52 -11.35
N ASP A 178 -9.76 9.47 -11.16
CA ASP A 178 -10.59 9.94 -12.27
C ASP A 178 -9.77 10.84 -13.22
N ARG A 179 -10.43 11.35 -14.28
CA ARG A 179 -9.76 12.17 -15.30
C ARG A 179 -9.17 13.44 -14.71
N ASP A 180 -9.91 14.13 -13.83
CA ASP A 180 -9.49 15.41 -13.26
C ASP A 180 -8.42 15.21 -12.18
N GLU A 181 -8.55 14.17 -11.36
CA GLU A 181 -7.52 13.74 -10.42
C GLU A 181 -6.24 13.35 -11.15
N SER A 182 -6.33 12.66 -12.30
CA SER A 182 -5.17 12.29 -13.13
C SER A 182 -4.43 13.51 -13.63
N ALA A 183 -5.14 14.53 -14.09
CA ALA A 183 -4.53 15.80 -14.49
C ALA A 183 -3.83 16.49 -13.32
N LYS A 184 -4.51 16.62 -12.17
CA LYS A 184 -3.95 17.18 -10.93
C LYS A 184 -2.71 16.39 -10.47
N TYR A 185 -2.74 15.07 -10.59
CA TYR A 185 -1.61 14.19 -10.27
C TYR A 185 -0.39 14.48 -11.14
N ILE A 186 -0.57 14.62 -12.47
CA ILE A 186 0.50 14.93 -13.41
C ILE A 186 1.17 16.26 -13.02
N PHE A 187 0.37 17.32 -12.82
CA PHE A 187 0.90 18.64 -12.46
C PHE A 187 1.53 18.67 -11.06
N HIS A 188 0.99 17.92 -10.10
CA HIS A 188 1.61 17.73 -8.79
C HIS A 188 3.00 17.13 -8.93
N ARG A 189 3.15 16.07 -9.70
CA ARG A 189 4.44 15.40 -9.91
C ARG A 189 5.47 16.29 -10.60
N LEU A 190 5.06 17.05 -11.62
CA LEU A 190 5.93 18.02 -12.27
C LEU A 190 6.43 19.09 -11.29
N ARG A 191 5.53 19.60 -10.44
CA ARG A 191 5.89 20.60 -9.42
C ARG A 191 6.88 20.04 -8.41
N VAL A 192 6.65 18.84 -7.89
CA VAL A 192 7.57 18.18 -6.94
C VAL A 192 8.93 17.89 -7.59
N ALA A 193 8.95 17.59 -8.89
CA ALA A 193 10.17 17.41 -9.67
C ALA A 193 10.89 18.74 -10.01
N GLY A 194 10.36 19.89 -9.59
CA GLY A 194 10.99 21.21 -9.76
C GLY A 194 10.55 21.99 -11.00
N SER A 195 9.54 21.53 -11.76
CA SER A 195 8.98 22.34 -12.86
C SER A 195 8.34 23.61 -12.32
N LYS A 196 8.69 24.73 -12.93
CA LYS A 196 8.16 26.07 -12.61
C LYS A 196 6.95 26.46 -13.48
N GLY A 197 6.29 25.45 -14.11
CA GLY A 197 5.16 25.69 -15.02
C GLY A 197 5.57 25.89 -16.48
N ASP A 198 6.83 25.64 -16.78
CA ASP A 198 7.40 25.73 -18.12
C ASP A 198 6.99 24.59 -19.04
N ILE A 199 6.50 23.47 -18.48
CA ILE A 199 5.98 22.32 -19.21
C ILE A 199 4.45 22.28 -19.06
N SER A 200 3.75 22.12 -20.18
CA SER A 200 2.29 22.05 -20.21
C SER A 200 1.79 20.86 -21.04
N PHE A 201 0.60 20.39 -20.70
CA PHE A 201 -0.13 19.35 -21.44
C PHE A 201 -1.41 19.97 -21.98
N THR A 202 -1.75 19.69 -23.24
CA THR A 202 -3.07 20.07 -23.77
C THR A 202 -4.16 19.16 -23.17
N ASP A 203 -5.41 19.62 -23.12
CA ASP A 203 -6.54 18.82 -22.63
C ASP A 203 -6.65 17.48 -23.38
N LYS A 204 -6.49 17.52 -24.73
CA LYS A 204 -6.47 16.31 -25.57
C LYS A 204 -5.29 15.35 -25.24
N ALA A 205 -4.18 15.87 -24.73
CA ALA A 205 -3.07 15.06 -24.24
C ALA A 205 -3.43 14.39 -22.90
N LEU A 206 -4.01 15.14 -21.97
CA LEU A 206 -4.49 14.62 -20.69
C LEU A 206 -5.58 13.55 -20.89
N ASP A 207 -6.50 13.77 -21.83
CA ASP A 207 -7.52 12.76 -22.21
C ASP A 207 -6.88 11.48 -22.76
N GLY A 208 -5.84 11.62 -23.59
CA GLY A 208 -5.09 10.49 -24.13
C GLY A 208 -4.36 9.69 -23.06
N ILE A 209 -3.73 10.36 -22.09
CA ILE A 209 -3.07 9.74 -20.95
C ILE A 209 -4.10 8.98 -20.10
N PHE A 210 -5.24 9.62 -19.80
CA PHE A 210 -6.30 8.98 -19.01
C PHE A 210 -6.90 7.76 -19.72
N ALA A 211 -7.18 7.88 -21.03
CA ALA A 211 -7.72 6.78 -21.83
C ALA A 211 -6.81 5.54 -21.83
N TYR A 212 -5.49 5.73 -21.86
CA TYR A 212 -4.54 4.64 -21.80
C TYR A 212 -4.37 4.08 -20.38
N SER A 213 -4.20 4.96 -19.41
CA SER A 213 -3.85 4.57 -18.03
C SER A 213 -5.03 4.08 -17.20
N GLY A 214 -6.26 4.39 -17.60
CA GLY A 214 -7.45 4.20 -16.76
C GLY A 214 -7.35 4.87 -15.40
N GLY A 215 -6.53 5.93 -15.29
CA GLY A 215 -6.28 6.64 -14.03
C GLY A 215 -5.32 5.93 -13.07
N ILE A 216 -4.61 4.89 -13.52
CA ILE A 216 -3.62 4.18 -12.69
C ILE A 216 -2.31 4.99 -12.64
N PRO A 217 -1.88 5.49 -11.47
CA PRO A 217 -0.70 6.34 -11.32
C PRO A 217 0.58 5.80 -11.95
N ARG A 218 0.82 4.50 -11.85
CA ARG A 218 1.99 3.85 -12.46
C ARG A 218 1.99 4.00 -13.99
N LEU A 219 0.85 3.77 -14.63
CA LEU A 219 0.71 3.88 -16.08
C LEU A 219 0.76 5.34 -16.53
N ILE A 220 0.15 6.26 -15.77
CA ILE A 220 0.28 7.70 -16.00
C ILE A 220 1.76 8.10 -16.03
N ASN A 221 2.55 7.67 -15.04
CA ASN A 221 3.97 7.99 -14.98
C ASN A 221 4.73 7.47 -16.19
N VAL A 222 4.50 6.22 -16.59
CA VAL A 222 5.21 5.60 -17.73
C VAL A 222 4.97 6.40 -19.01
N VAL A 223 3.71 6.76 -19.30
CA VAL A 223 3.38 7.55 -20.49
C VAL A 223 3.93 8.98 -20.40
N CYS A 224 3.83 9.62 -19.23
CA CYS A 224 4.35 10.97 -19.05
C CYS A 224 5.87 11.02 -19.19
N ASP A 225 6.62 10.05 -18.64
CA ASP A 225 8.08 9.97 -18.79
C ASP A 225 8.48 9.90 -20.26
N LYS A 226 7.80 9.04 -21.06
CA LYS A 226 8.03 8.93 -22.51
C LYS A 226 7.64 10.21 -23.25
N ALA A 227 6.50 10.82 -22.90
CA ALA A 227 6.04 12.05 -23.52
C ALA A 227 6.97 13.23 -23.24
N LEU A 228 7.50 13.33 -22.02
CA LEU A 228 8.47 14.37 -21.65
C LEU A 228 9.80 14.18 -22.38
N LEU A 229 10.28 12.93 -22.52
CA LEU A 229 11.46 12.61 -23.29
C LEU A 229 11.27 12.98 -24.77
N ALA A 230 10.13 12.61 -25.37
CA ALA A 230 9.80 12.97 -26.75
C ALA A 230 9.73 14.50 -26.92
N GLY A 231 9.10 15.21 -25.97
CA GLY A 231 9.05 16.68 -25.96
C GLY A 231 10.44 17.30 -25.88
N TYR A 232 11.32 16.73 -25.08
CA TYR A 232 12.72 17.18 -24.97
C TYR A 232 13.47 17.02 -26.30
N VAL A 233 13.36 15.85 -26.94
CA VAL A 233 14.01 15.57 -28.25
C VAL A 233 13.46 16.49 -29.34
N MET A 234 12.18 16.84 -29.28
CA MET A 234 11.52 17.75 -30.25
C MET A 234 11.67 19.22 -29.89
N GLU A 235 12.36 19.57 -28.79
CA GLU A 235 12.51 20.92 -28.25
C GLU A 235 11.18 21.64 -27.99
N VAL A 236 10.10 20.88 -27.64
CA VAL A 236 8.80 21.46 -27.34
C VAL A 236 8.47 21.33 -25.85
N ARG A 237 7.89 22.39 -25.29
CA ARG A 237 7.45 22.42 -23.88
C ARG A 237 5.96 22.17 -23.72
N LYS A 238 5.21 22.13 -24.82
CA LYS A 238 3.77 21.86 -24.83
C LYS A 238 3.50 20.48 -25.41
N ILE A 239 3.16 19.54 -24.52
CA ILE A 239 2.86 18.16 -24.89
C ILE A 239 1.44 18.07 -25.45
N ASN A 240 1.31 17.62 -26.69
CA ASN A 240 0.03 17.50 -27.38
C ASN A 240 -0.38 16.03 -27.54
N ARG A 241 -1.58 15.79 -28.11
CA ARG A 241 -2.14 14.46 -28.34
C ARG A 241 -1.25 13.56 -29.21
N GLN A 242 -0.55 14.14 -30.19
CA GLN A 242 0.28 13.33 -31.10
C GLN A 242 1.51 12.77 -30.37
N ILE A 243 2.13 13.58 -29.51
CA ILE A 243 3.24 13.13 -28.66
C ILE A 243 2.75 12.00 -27.75
N ILE A 244 1.59 12.15 -27.10
CA ILE A 244 1.03 11.09 -26.24
C ILE A 244 0.76 9.82 -27.04
N LYS A 245 0.15 9.92 -28.24
CA LYS A 245 -0.13 8.74 -29.07
C LYS A 245 1.15 7.96 -29.38
N ARG A 246 2.22 8.65 -29.80
CA ARG A 246 3.54 8.05 -30.05
C ARG A 246 4.13 7.43 -28.80
N SER A 247 4.02 8.13 -27.65
CA SER A 247 4.52 7.61 -26.37
C SER A 247 3.81 6.33 -25.93
N VAL A 248 2.51 6.24 -26.16
CA VAL A 248 1.72 5.02 -25.90
C VAL A 248 2.13 3.88 -26.82
N GLU A 249 2.26 4.13 -28.12
CA GLU A 249 2.72 3.15 -29.11
C GLU A 249 4.11 2.58 -28.75
N GLU A 250 5.02 3.45 -28.28
CA GLU A 250 6.36 3.04 -27.82
C GLU A 250 6.29 2.18 -26.53
N VAL A 251 5.39 2.52 -25.58
CA VAL A 251 5.20 1.73 -24.35
C VAL A 251 4.63 0.35 -24.67
N GLU A 252 3.75 0.26 -25.67
CA GLU A 252 3.13 -1.01 -26.11
C GLU A 252 4.03 -1.83 -27.05
N GLY A 253 5.20 -1.30 -27.43
CA GLY A 253 6.13 -1.98 -28.34
C GLY A 253 5.66 -2.02 -29.80
N ARG A 254 4.90 -1.00 -30.22
CA ARG A 254 4.40 -0.83 -31.59
C ARG A 254 5.16 0.22 -32.36
#